data_a36d7e1ebe4bf2bc6ce6a4422112a092
#
_entry.id   a36d7e1ebe4bf2bc6ce6a4422112a092
#
_cell.length_a   1.000
_cell.length_b   1.000
_cell.length_c   1.000
_cell.angle_alpha   90.00
_cell.angle_beta   90.00
_cell.angle_gamma   90.00
#
_symmetry.space_group_name_H-M   'P 1'
#
loop_
_entity.id
_entity.type
_entity.pdbx_description
1 polymer ?
#
loop_
_entity_poly.entity_id
_entity_poly.type
_entity_poly.pdbx_seq_one_letter_code
_entity_poly.pdbx_strand_id
1 'polypeptide(L)'
;MSQRKVRWCLATLLALATMTGAEDKKERVSIGVTADVFSKYVWRGQNIVDDWVLQPGVSIGYKGLTGSIWGNMDLHGETVDNWELTELDYSVDYSNTFPGQKTLGYSVGVIYYDFLNTEADATGEVYGGLTASVPLSPAIRAYYDFDEIDGTYVQLSAGHTIEKITQWREDCYCGGQVGVSLGYGSCGYNEGYFGMDDGGFNDLTFTASLPLCLGKWTIRPSVAFSTMIDDDIRAATAKSDNLWAGVGAAFQF
;
A
#
# COMPACT_ATOMS: atom_id res chain seq x y z
N MET A 1 33.33 -1.20 -15.52
CA MET A 1 32.37 -1.88 -14.63
C MET A 1 31.11 -1.03 -14.59
N SER A 2 30.06 -1.49 -15.26
CA SER A 2 28.82 -0.77 -15.48
C SER A 2 28.01 -0.73 -14.18
N GLN A 3 27.73 0.46 -13.66
CA GLN A 3 26.85 0.65 -12.50
C GLN A 3 25.40 0.40 -12.96
N ARG A 4 24.80 -0.69 -12.48
CA ARG A 4 23.40 -1.05 -12.75
C ARG A 4 22.48 -0.10 -11.99
N LYS A 5 21.69 0.66 -12.74
CA LYS A 5 20.61 1.49 -12.21
C LYS A 5 19.45 0.57 -11.81
N VAL A 6 19.28 0.37 -10.51
CA VAL A 6 18.08 -0.28 -9.97
C VAL A 6 16.91 0.70 -10.09
N ARG A 7 15.90 0.33 -10.88
CA ARG A 7 14.66 1.09 -11.09
C ARG A 7 13.60 0.57 -10.13
N TRP A 8 13.02 1.48 -9.37
CA TRP A 8 11.96 1.21 -8.41
C TRP A 8 10.63 1.01 -9.11
N CYS A 9 9.94 -0.10 -8.86
CA CYS A 9 8.52 -0.26 -9.16
C CYS A 9 7.73 0.19 -7.92
N LEU A 10 7.07 1.34 -8.00
CA LEU A 10 6.11 1.79 -6.99
C LEU A 10 4.92 0.85 -7.00
N ALA A 11 4.70 0.16 -5.91
CA ALA A 11 3.56 -0.72 -5.69
C ALA A 11 2.68 -0.13 -4.61
N THR A 12 1.56 0.43 -5.01
CA THR A 12 0.45 0.74 -4.13
C THR A 12 -0.46 -0.49 -4.01
N LEU A 13 -0.02 -1.43 -3.26
CA LEU A 13 -0.79 -2.45 -2.53
C LEU A 13 0.18 -3.00 -1.51
N LEU A 14 -0.01 -2.70 -0.25
CA LEU A 14 0.97 -2.85 0.82
C LEU A 14 2.34 -2.32 0.35
N ALA A 15 2.69 -1.13 0.78
CA ALA A 15 4.03 -0.59 0.59
C ALA A 15 5.03 -1.45 1.37
N LEU A 16 5.35 -2.63 0.83
CA LEU A 16 6.66 -3.23 1.00
C LEU A 16 7.60 -2.29 0.25
N ALA A 17 7.98 -1.19 0.93
CA ALA A 17 9.10 -0.39 0.49
C ALA A 17 10.32 -1.32 0.53
N THR A 18 10.59 -1.99 -0.58
CA THR A 18 11.87 -2.63 -0.79
C THR A 18 12.89 -1.50 -0.88
N MET A 19 13.40 -1.07 0.26
CA MET A 19 14.55 -0.20 0.32
C MET A 19 15.75 -1.02 -0.15
N THR A 20 16.02 -0.97 -1.45
CA THR A 20 17.33 -1.39 -1.95
C THR A 20 18.36 -0.39 -1.43
N GLY A 21 19.49 -0.93 -0.97
CA GLY A 21 20.53 -0.23 -0.23
C GLY A 21 20.90 1.17 -0.72
N ALA A 22 21.33 2.00 0.21
CA ALA A 22 21.77 3.35 0.03
C ALA A 22 22.88 3.47 -1.04
N GLU A 23 22.49 3.58 -2.30
CA GLU A 23 23.31 4.23 -3.32
C GLU A 23 22.96 5.72 -3.32
N ASP A 24 23.93 6.59 -3.54
CA ASP A 24 23.78 8.04 -3.69
C ASP A 24 22.51 8.36 -4.47
N LYS A 25 21.42 8.71 -3.76
CA LYS A 25 20.19 9.20 -4.37
C LYS A 25 20.59 10.48 -5.12
N LYS A 26 20.75 10.37 -6.44
CA LYS A 26 20.98 11.53 -7.30
C LYS A 26 19.95 12.59 -6.94
N GLU A 27 20.38 13.85 -6.87
CA GLU A 27 19.57 15.05 -6.63
C GLU A 27 18.56 15.29 -7.78
N ARG A 28 17.70 14.32 -8.06
CA ARG A 28 16.69 14.40 -9.12
C ARG A 28 15.31 14.20 -8.53
N VAL A 29 14.40 15.04 -8.95
CA VAL A 29 12.97 14.87 -8.73
C VAL A 29 12.54 13.61 -9.47
N SER A 30 11.75 12.77 -8.80
CA SER A 30 11.06 11.63 -9.39
C SER A 30 9.56 11.93 -9.46
N ILE A 31 8.93 11.62 -10.58
CA ILE A 31 7.48 11.74 -10.75
C ILE A 31 6.95 10.38 -11.18
N GLY A 32 5.97 9.86 -10.45
CA GLY A 32 5.29 8.61 -10.73
C GLY A 32 3.82 8.84 -11.00
N VAL A 33 3.25 8.07 -11.93
CA VAL A 33 1.81 8.01 -12.18
C VAL A 33 1.41 6.55 -12.16
N THR A 34 0.29 6.24 -11.50
CA THR A 34 -0.28 4.89 -11.42
C THR A 34 -1.74 4.88 -11.81
N ALA A 35 -2.21 3.75 -12.29
CA ALA A 35 -3.62 3.46 -12.47
C ALA A 35 -3.80 1.95 -12.29
N ASP A 36 -4.50 1.57 -11.23
CA ASP A 36 -4.76 0.18 -10.88
C ASP A 36 -6.27 -0.10 -11.05
N VAL A 37 -6.61 -1.24 -11.64
CA VAL A 37 -7.98 -1.74 -11.74
C VAL A 37 -8.07 -3.03 -10.94
N PHE A 38 -8.96 -3.07 -9.95
CA PHE A 38 -9.17 -4.23 -9.08
C PHE A 38 -10.64 -4.65 -9.06
N SER A 39 -10.85 -5.94 -8.81
CA SER A 39 -12.19 -6.51 -8.66
C SER A 39 -12.86 -6.18 -7.33
N LYS A 40 -12.13 -5.55 -6.40
CA LYS A 40 -12.61 -5.04 -5.10
C LYS A 40 -11.65 -3.99 -4.57
N TYR A 41 -12.16 -3.11 -3.70
CA TYR A 41 -11.34 -2.31 -2.81
C TYR A 41 -11.36 -2.89 -1.41
N VAL A 42 -10.22 -3.43 -0.97
CA VAL A 42 -10.04 -4.00 0.38
C VAL A 42 -8.96 -3.19 1.09
N TRP A 43 -9.29 -2.62 2.25
CA TRP A 43 -8.39 -1.81 3.08
C TRP A 43 -8.32 -2.40 4.49
N ARG A 44 -7.10 -2.76 4.95
CA ARG A 44 -6.84 -3.39 6.27
C ARG A 44 -7.82 -4.54 6.58
N GLY A 45 -8.02 -5.43 5.61
CA GLY A 45 -8.94 -6.56 5.70
C GLY A 45 -10.41 -6.24 5.45
N GLN A 46 -10.82 -4.98 5.56
CA GLN A 46 -12.18 -4.53 5.33
C GLN A 46 -12.50 -4.42 3.85
N ASN A 47 -13.63 -4.97 3.43
CA ASN A 47 -14.15 -4.81 2.07
C ASN A 47 -14.88 -3.46 1.96
N ILE A 48 -14.25 -2.47 1.34
CA ILE A 48 -14.79 -1.12 1.20
C ILE A 48 -15.73 -1.04 -0.01
N VAL A 49 -15.30 -1.62 -1.17
CA VAL A 49 -16.14 -1.73 -2.37
C VAL A 49 -16.03 -3.18 -2.88
N ASP A 50 -17.16 -3.88 -2.98
CA ASP A 50 -17.20 -5.29 -3.39
C ASP A 50 -17.40 -5.48 -4.90
N ASP A 51 -16.99 -4.53 -5.68
CA ASP A 51 -17.02 -4.54 -7.14
C ASP A 51 -15.80 -3.83 -7.72
N TRP A 52 -15.71 -3.77 -9.04
CA TRP A 52 -14.59 -3.21 -9.76
C TRP A 52 -14.37 -1.74 -9.44
N VAL A 53 -13.12 -1.42 -9.16
CA VAL A 53 -12.65 -0.07 -8.86
C VAL A 53 -11.49 0.32 -9.78
N LEU A 54 -11.35 1.62 -10.04
CA LEU A 54 -10.18 2.24 -10.65
C LEU A 54 -9.48 3.10 -9.58
N GLN A 55 -8.19 2.86 -9.40
CA GLN A 55 -7.38 3.54 -8.38
C GLN A 55 -6.22 4.30 -9.03
N PRO A 56 -6.44 5.56 -9.46
CA PRO A 56 -5.40 6.41 -10.00
C PRO A 56 -4.50 6.98 -8.89
N GLY A 57 -3.23 7.23 -9.21
CA GLY A 57 -2.31 7.88 -8.29
C GLY A 57 -1.24 8.70 -8.99
N VAL A 58 -0.77 9.73 -8.31
CA VAL A 58 0.38 10.54 -8.73
C VAL A 58 1.29 10.80 -7.54
N SER A 59 2.59 10.79 -7.76
CA SER A 59 3.57 11.07 -6.72
C SER A 59 4.73 11.91 -7.25
N ILE A 60 5.30 12.71 -6.35
CA ILE A 60 6.53 13.46 -6.58
C ILE A 60 7.48 13.23 -5.42
N GLY A 61 8.72 12.85 -5.72
CA GLY A 61 9.74 12.53 -4.73
C GLY A 61 11.02 13.32 -4.91
N TYR A 62 11.63 13.74 -3.78
CA TYR A 62 12.93 14.38 -3.75
C TYR A 62 13.65 14.13 -2.43
N LYS A 63 14.88 13.57 -2.48
CA LYS A 63 15.75 13.33 -1.30
C LYS A 63 15.07 12.62 -0.12
N GLY A 64 14.21 11.65 -0.40
CA GLY A 64 13.49 10.88 0.63
C GLY A 64 12.13 11.45 1.00
N LEU A 65 11.83 12.71 0.68
CA LEU A 65 10.50 13.28 0.80
C LEU A 65 9.66 12.88 -0.42
N THR A 66 8.44 12.43 -0.20
CA THR A 66 7.47 12.09 -1.25
C THR A 66 6.12 12.68 -0.90
N GLY A 67 5.54 13.42 -1.82
CA GLY A 67 4.12 13.81 -1.78
C GLY A 67 3.34 12.97 -2.76
N SER A 68 2.13 12.52 -2.41
CA SER A 68 1.26 11.77 -3.33
C SER A 68 -0.21 12.11 -3.15
N ILE A 69 -0.95 11.90 -4.23
CA ILE A 69 -2.41 11.89 -4.26
C ILE A 69 -2.80 10.55 -4.86
N TRP A 70 -3.69 9.85 -4.19
CA TRP A 70 -4.29 8.61 -4.64
C TRP A 70 -5.81 8.73 -4.56
N GLY A 71 -6.54 8.00 -5.37
CA GLY A 71 -8.00 7.99 -5.32
C GLY A 71 -8.58 6.62 -5.57
N ASN A 72 -9.81 6.42 -5.14
CA ASN A 72 -10.64 5.28 -5.47
C ASN A 72 -11.90 5.74 -6.19
N MET A 73 -12.22 5.06 -7.29
CA MET A 73 -13.41 5.30 -8.11
C MET A 73 -14.20 3.99 -8.21
N ASP A 74 -15.47 4.02 -7.82
CA ASP A 74 -16.40 2.91 -8.00
C ASP A 74 -16.84 2.85 -9.48
N LEU A 75 -16.61 1.73 -10.15
CA LEU A 75 -16.94 1.60 -11.58
C LEU A 75 -18.37 1.13 -11.85
N HIS A 76 -19.03 0.49 -10.88
CA HIS A 76 -20.33 -0.14 -11.06
C HIS A 76 -21.44 0.39 -10.13
N GLY A 77 -21.12 1.36 -9.27
CA GLY A 77 -22.12 2.04 -8.44
C GLY A 77 -22.59 1.20 -7.25
N GLU A 78 -21.69 0.48 -6.59
CA GLU A 78 -22.03 -0.26 -5.39
C GLU A 78 -22.14 0.64 -4.16
N THR A 79 -21.24 1.62 -4.05
CA THR A 79 -21.19 2.57 -2.92
C THR A 79 -21.75 3.95 -3.28
N VAL A 80 -21.48 4.40 -4.50
CA VAL A 80 -21.87 5.70 -5.06
C VAL A 80 -22.35 5.48 -6.49
N ASP A 81 -22.70 6.52 -7.24
CA ASP A 81 -23.04 6.37 -8.66
C ASP A 81 -21.84 5.87 -9.48
N ASN A 82 -22.13 5.21 -10.62
CA ASN A 82 -21.11 4.63 -11.49
C ASN A 82 -20.07 5.69 -11.93
N TRP A 83 -18.79 5.35 -11.85
CA TRP A 83 -17.68 6.22 -12.23
C TRP A 83 -17.48 7.44 -11.34
N GLU A 84 -17.94 7.39 -10.11
CA GLU A 84 -17.69 8.43 -9.12
C GLU A 84 -16.53 8.07 -8.20
N LEU A 85 -15.80 9.10 -7.77
CA LEU A 85 -14.76 8.99 -6.75
C LEU A 85 -15.41 8.77 -5.38
N THR A 86 -14.96 7.76 -4.67
CA THR A 86 -15.36 7.50 -3.28
C THR A 86 -14.35 8.03 -2.28
N GLU A 87 -13.08 8.19 -2.71
CA GLU A 87 -11.99 8.54 -1.81
C GLU A 87 -10.86 9.25 -2.55
N LEU A 88 -10.26 10.24 -1.91
CA LEU A 88 -8.99 10.87 -2.27
C LEU A 88 -8.07 10.95 -1.06
N ASP A 89 -6.88 10.35 -1.16
CA ASP A 89 -5.86 10.38 -0.14
C ASP A 89 -4.75 11.34 -0.52
N TYR A 90 -4.42 12.24 0.37
CA TYR A 90 -3.28 13.14 0.25
C TYR A 90 -2.22 12.72 1.25
N SER A 91 -1.01 12.40 0.80
CA SER A 91 0.03 11.95 1.71
C SER A 91 1.36 12.67 1.52
N VAL A 92 2.07 12.81 2.62
CA VAL A 92 3.47 13.24 2.65
C VAL A 92 4.26 12.23 3.47
N ASP A 93 5.30 11.67 2.88
CA ASP A 93 6.21 10.69 3.48
C ASP A 93 7.64 11.19 3.46
N TYR A 94 8.38 10.92 4.52
CA TYR A 94 9.82 11.01 4.53
C TYR A 94 10.42 9.66 4.89
N SER A 95 11.15 9.07 3.97
CA SER A 95 11.80 7.77 4.13
C SER A 95 13.31 7.88 3.94
N ASN A 96 14.07 7.23 4.83
CA ASN A 96 15.53 7.15 4.69
C ASN A 96 16.09 5.89 5.39
N THR A 97 17.39 5.67 5.26
CA THR A 97 18.13 4.68 6.04
C THR A 97 18.79 5.34 7.24
N PHE A 98 18.93 4.60 8.35
CA PHE A 98 19.67 5.12 9.51
C PHE A 98 21.15 5.38 9.15
N PRO A 99 21.74 6.47 9.64
CA PRO A 99 23.15 6.76 9.42
C PRO A 99 24.03 5.58 9.87
N GLY A 100 24.93 5.14 8.98
CA GLY A 100 25.81 4.00 9.24
C GLY A 100 25.17 2.61 9.14
N GLN A 101 23.86 2.52 8.93
CA GLN A 101 23.11 1.28 8.76
C GLN A 101 22.64 1.16 7.30
N LYS A 102 23.13 0.12 6.59
CA LYS A 102 22.72 -0.10 5.18
C LYS A 102 21.45 -0.94 5.04
N THR A 103 21.05 -1.60 6.10
CA THR A 103 19.97 -2.59 6.09
C THR A 103 18.74 -2.16 6.87
N LEU A 104 18.81 -1.08 7.65
CA LEU A 104 17.71 -0.60 8.46
C LEU A 104 17.22 0.75 7.94
N GLY A 105 15.98 0.78 7.48
CA GLY A 105 15.28 1.97 7.02
C GLY A 105 14.19 2.41 7.99
N TYR A 106 13.79 3.67 7.87
CA TYR A 106 12.65 4.24 8.57
C TYR A 106 11.79 5.10 7.63
N SER A 107 10.53 5.25 7.98
CA SER A 107 9.60 6.19 7.36
C SER A 107 8.77 6.88 8.41
N VAL A 108 8.40 8.13 8.13
CA VAL A 108 7.40 8.89 8.89
C VAL A 108 6.55 9.67 7.89
N GLY A 109 5.28 9.82 8.16
CA GLY A 109 4.41 10.53 7.24
C GLY A 109 3.03 10.85 7.83
N VAL A 110 2.25 11.51 7.02
CA VAL A 110 0.86 11.86 7.28
C VAL A 110 0.02 11.52 6.07
N ILE A 111 -1.20 11.05 6.29
CA ILE A 111 -2.21 10.81 5.29
C ILE A 111 -3.47 11.55 5.72
N TYR A 112 -4.10 12.23 4.79
CA TYR A 112 -5.44 12.80 4.92
C TYR A 112 -6.36 12.08 3.95
N TYR A 113 -7.39 11.46 4.47
CA TYR A 113 -8.43 10.73 3.75
C TYR A 113 -9.64 11.64 3.55
N ASP A 114 -10.04 11.84 2.31
CA ASP A 114 -11.21 12.62 1.92
C ASP A 114 -12.21 11.69 1.22
N PHE A 115 -13.32 11.39 1.89
CA PHE A 115 -14.33 10.43 1.42
C PHE A 115 -15.42 11.14 0.61
N LEU A 116 -15.18 11.24 -0.70
CA LEU A 116 -16.05 11.94 -1.64
C LEU A 116 -17.31 11.13 -1.95
N ASN A 117 -18.42 11.83 -2.08
CA ASN A 117 -19.72 11.25 -2.46
C ASN A 117 -20.21 10.15 -1.51
N THR A 118 -19.65 10.03 -0.32
CA THR A 118 -20.06 9.11 0.74
C THR A 118 -20.56 9.87 1.96
N GLU A 119 -21.07 9.16 2.96
CA GLU A 119 -21.50 9.75 4.25
C GLU A 119 -20.37 9.79 5.30
N ALA A 120 -19.18 9.26 4.96
CA ALA A 120 -18.06 9.24 5.89
C ALA A 120 -17.38 10.60 5.99
N ASP A 121 -17.04 11.02 7.19
CA ASP A 121 -16.26 12.22 7.45
C ASP A 121 -14.80 12.00 7.10
N ALA A 122 -14.12 13.06 6.65
CA ALA A 122 -12.70 13.02 6.33
C ALA A 122 -11.88 12.83 7.60
N THR A 123 -10.78 12.08 7.53
CA THR A 123 -9.91 11.86 8.69
C THR A 123 -8.43 11.97 8.35
N GLY A 124 -7.57 11.98 9.37
CA GLY A 124 -6.13 12.11 9.24
C GLY A 124 -5.35 11.10 10.07
N GLU A 125 -4.34 10.48 9.46
CA GLU A 125 -3.40 9.60 10.15
C GLU A 125 -1.98 10.15 10.10
N VAL A 126 -1.26 10.04 11.22
CA VAL A 126 0.21 10.07 11.22
C VAL A 126 0.74 8.66 11.32
N TYR A 127 1.87 8.39 10.69
CA TYR A 127 2.47 7.07 10.79
C TYR A 127 4.00 7.12 10.93
N GLY A 128 4.53 6.03 11.49
CA GLY A 128 5.94 5.75 11.53
C GLY A 128 6.23 4.27 11.28
N GLY A 129 7.35 3.97 10.63
CA GLY A 129 7.69 2.60 10.28
C GLY A 129 9.18 2.33 10.26
N LEU A 130 9.51 1.05 10.42
CA LEU A 130 10.85 0.50 10.28
C LEU A 130 10.83 -0.63 9.25
N THR A 131 11.89 -0.70 8.45
CA THR A 131 12.09 -1.76 7.45
C THR A 131 13.49 -2.33 7.56
N ALA A 132 13.64 -3.64 7.32
CA ALA A 132 14.95 -4.27 7.27
C ALA A 132 15.20 -4.88 5.88
N SER A 133 16.27 -4.42 5.21
CA SER A 133 16.72 -4.95 3.91
C SER A 133 17.51 -6.26 4.11
N VAL A 134 16.83 -7.29 4.60
CA VAL A 134 17.30 -8.66 4.79
C VAL A 134 16.34 -9.62 4.07
N PRO A 135 16.63 -10.93 3.98
CA PRO A 135 15.67 -11.88 3.41
C PRO A 135 14.27 -11.73 4.03
N LEU A 136 13.22 -11.78 3.19
CA LEU A 136 11.83 -11.52 3.52
C LEU A 136 11.50 -10.05 3.85
N SER A 137 12.46 -9.14 3.80
CA SER A 137 12.25 -7.69 3.96
C SER A 137 11.21 -7.34 5.05
N PRO A 138 11.39 -7.79 6.32
CA PRO A 138 10.40 -7.55 7.35
C PRO A 138 10.25 -6.06 7.64
N ALA A 139 9.01 -5.65 7.89
CA ALA A 139 8.68 -4.27 8.24
C ALA A 139 7.61 -4.21 9.34
N ILE A 140 7.64 -3.15 10.12
CA ILE A 140 6.59 -2.75 11.04
C ILE A 140 6.21 -1.31 10.75
N ARG A 141 4.92 -1.01 10.76
CA ARG A 141 4.40 0.36 10.64
C ARG A 141 3.23 0.55 11.59
N ALA A 142 3.25 1.66 12.31
CA ALA A 142 2.16 2.08 13.17
C ALA A 142 1.51 3.33 12.60
N TYR A 143 0.20 3.35 12.56
CA TYR A 143 -0.64 4.46 12.14
C TYR A 143 -1.48 4.90 13.33
N TYR A 144 -1.64 6.19 13.51
CA TYR A 144 -2.51 6.78 14.51
C TYR A 144 -3.45 7.77 13.83
N ASP A 145 -4.72 7.42 13.81
CA ASP A 145 -5.78 8.35 13.42
C ASP A 145 -6.00 9.35 14.57
N PHE A 146 -5.83 10.63 14.27
CA PHE A 146 -5.87 11.69 15.28
C PHE A 146 -7.13 12.56 15.18
N ASP A 147 -8.08 12.18 14.32
CA ASP A 147 -9.28 12.97 14.04
C ASP A 147 -10.56 12.16 14.35
N GLU A 148 -11.09 11.38 13.42
CA GLU A 148 -12.38 10.73 13.59
C GLU A 148 -12.33 9.47 14.48
N ILE A 149 -11.24 8.69 14.42
CA ILE A 149 -11.18 7.36 15.05
C ILE A 149 -10.45 7.40 16.41
N ASP A 150 -9.47 8.29 16.60
CA ASP A 150 -8.60 8.34 17.79
C ASP A 150 -8.04 6.95 18.16
N GLY A 151 -7.54 6.23 17.15
CA GLY A 151 -7.14 4.84 17.26
C GLY A 151 -5.82 4.54 16.55
N THR A 152 -5.16 3.47 16.99
CA THR A 152 -3.88 3.02 16.44
C THR A 152 -4.04 1.70 15.70
N TYR A 153 -3.51 1.64 14.46
CA TYR A 153 -3.35 0.39 13.72
C TYR A 153 -1.87 0.09 13.52
N VAL A 154 -1.44 -1.13 13.83
CA VAL A 154 -0.06 -1.59 13.66
C VAL A 154 -0.03 -2.71 12.64
N GLN A 155 0.80 -2.58 11.62
CA GLN A 155 1.00 -3.59 10.61
C GLN A 155 2.41 -4.19 10.69
N LEU A 156 2.47 -5.50 10.80
CA LEU A 156 3.67 -6.29 10.56
C LEU A 156 3.61 -6.85 9.15
N SER A 157 4.70 -6.80 8.41
CA SER A 157 4.73 -7.36 7.06
C SER A 157 6.06 -8.03 6.75
N ALA A 158 5.99 -8.99 5.82
CA ALA A 158 7.15 -9.63 5.24
C ALA A 158 6.85 -9.99 3.78
N GLY A 159 7.89 -10.06 2.94
CA GLY A 159 7.70 -10.43 1.55
C GLY A 159 9.00 -10.80 0.86
N HIS A 160 8.86 -11.35 -0.32
CA HIS A 160 10.00 -11.73 -1.15
C HIS A 160 9.79 -11.23 -2.58
N THR A 161 10.85 -10.65 -3.14
CA THR A 161 10.87 -10.17 -4.51
C THR A 161 11.91 -10.92 -5.32
N ILE A 162 11.48 -11.50 -6.41
CA ILE A 162 12.35 -12.02 -7.46
C ILE A 162 12.41 -10.96 -8.54
N GLU A 163 13.50 -10.22 -8.61
CA GLU A 163 13.60 -9.08 -9.54
C GLU A 163 13.38 -9.49 -10.99
N LYS A 164 13.92 -10.64 -11.39
CA LYS A 164 13.88 -11.14 -12.76
C LYS A 164 13.68 -12.65 -12.81
N ILE A 165 12.45 -13.06 -13.09
CA ILE A 165 12.12 -14.45 -13.43
C ILE A 165 12.53 -14.71 -14.89
N THR A 166 12.17 -13.77 -15.78
CA THR A 166 12.49 -13.83 -17.20
C THR A 166 12.89 -12.43 -17.68
N GLN A 167 13.91 -12.37 -18.50
CA GLN A 167 14.39 -11.12 -19.12
C GLN A 167 14.48 -11.29 -20.64
N TRP A 168 13.82 -10.42 -21.40
CA TRP A 168 13.85 -10.41 -22.87
C TRP A 168 14.84 -9.38 -23.42
N ARG A 169 14.95 -8.22 -22.71
CA ARG A 169 15.91 -7.14 -22.99
C ARG A 169 16.39 -6.53 -21.69
N GLU A 170 17.36 -5.64 -21.72
CA GLU A 170 17.90 -4.99 -20.53
C GLU A 170 16.81 -4.25 -19.73
N ASP A 171 15.89 -3.60 -20.42
CA ASP A 171 14.77 -2.81 -19.87
C ASP A 171 13.40 -3.51 -19.98
N CYS A 172 13.37 -4.80 -20.41
CA CYS A 172 12.16 -5.59 -20.54
C CYS A 172 12.30 -6.92 -19.81
N TYR A 173 11.66 -7.06 -18.67
CA TYR A 173 11.71 -8.26 -17.83
C TYR A 173 10.44 -8.45 -17.00
N CYS A 174 10.21 -9.68 -16.58
CA CYS A 174 9.18 -10.05 -15.63
C CYS A 174 9.82 -10.40 -14.29
N GLY A 175 9.32 -9.81 -13.22
CA GLY A 175 9.63 -10.16 -11.85
C GLY A 175 8.52 -10.97 -11.19
N GLY A 176 8.71 -11.28 -9.90
CA GLY A 176 7.69 -11.90 -9.06
C GLY A 176 7.75 -11.30 -7.66
N GLN A 177 6.59 -11.10 -7.03
CA GLN A 177 6.50 -10.61 -5.66
C GLN A 177 5.46 -11.41 -4.89
N VAL A 178 5.77 -11.76 -3.67
CA VAL A 178 4.83 -12.32 -2.70
C VAL A 178 4.97 -11.58 -1.39
N GLY A 179 3.86 -11.41 -0.67
CA GLY A 179 3.85 -10.71 0.60
C GLY A 179 2.81 -11.26 1.56
N VAL A 180 3.04 -11.02 2.83
CA VAL A 180 2.10 -11.28 3.92
C VAL A 180 2.13 -10.10 4.86
N SER A 181 0.97 -9.73 5.40
CA SER A 181 0.85 -8.74 6.47
C SER A 181 -0.15 -9.18 7.52
N LEU A 182 0.11 -8.76 8.75
CA LEU A 182 -0.69 -8.99 9.93
C LEU A 182 -1.01 -7.63 10.56
N GLY A 183 -2.28 -7.32 10.73
CA GLY A 183 -2.79 -6.11 11.34
C GLY A 183 -3.17 -6.30 12.79
N TYR A 184 -2.92 -5.28 13.62
CA TYR A 184 -3.38 -5.17 15.00
C TYR A 184 -4.04 -3.81 15.20
N GLY A 185 -5.27 -3.78 15.70
CA GLY A 185 -5.99 -2.57 16.09
C GLY A 185 -5.95 -2.36 17.60
N SER A 186 -5.76 -1.11 18.05
CA SER A 186 -5.98 -0.73 19.43
C SER A 186 -7.48 -0.74 19.77
N CYS A 187 -7.84 -0.63 21.06
CA CYS A 187 -9.24 -0.47 21.50
C CYS A 187 -9.94 0.66 20.70
N GLY A 188 -9.36 1.87 20.64
CA GLY A 188 -9.96 2.99 19.91
C GLY A 188 -10.13 2.72 18.42
N TYR A 189 -9.15 2.06 17.78
CA TYR A 189 -9.27 1.65 16.38
C TYR A 189 -10.43 0.66 16.17
N ASN A 190 -10.51 -0.37 17.02
CA ASN A 190 -11.54 -1.40 16.91
C ASN A 190 -12.93 -0.88 17.29
N GLU A 191 -13.01 0.06 18.24
CA GLU A 191 -14.26 0.73 18.57
C GLU A 191 -14.78 1.56 17.39
N GLY A 192 -13.90 2.35 16.75
CA GLY A 192 -14.27 3.20 15.63
C GLY A 192 -14.69 2.42 14.38
N TYR A 193 -13.99 1.34 14.03
CA TYR A 193 -14.28 0.60 12.80
C TYR A 193 -15.22 -0.59 12.98
N PHE A 194 -15.26 -1.21 14.16
CA PHE A 194 -15.99 -2.45 14.39
C PHE A 194 -16.97 -2.40 15.58
N GLY A 195 -16.98 -1.29 16.34
CA GLY A 195 -17.82 -1.13 17.53
C GLY A 195 -17.36 -1.99 18.71
N MET A 196 -16.06 -2.30 18.79
CA MET A 196 -15.47 -3.20 19.80
C MET A 196 -14.49 -2.43 20.67
N ASP A 197 -14.60 -2.59 21.98
CA ASP A 197 -13.80 -1.88 22.99
C ASP A 197 -12.48 -2.58 23.36
N ASP A 198 -12.14 -3.67 22.67
CA ASP A 198 -10.91 -4.44 22.88
C ASP A 198 -9.93 -4.30 21.68
N GLY A 199 -8.62 -4.22 22.00
CA GLY A 199 -7.56 -4.31 20.99
C GLY A 199 -7.26 -5.75 20.61
N GLY A 200 -6.92 -6.00 19.35
CA GLY A 200 -6.67 -7.37 18.88
C GLY A 200 -5.97 -7.45 17.51
N PHE A 201 -5.67 -8.67 17.08
CA PHE A 201 -5.21 -8.93 15.72
C PHE A 201 -6.41 -8.91 14.77
N ASN A 202 -6.41 -7.95 13.87
CA ASN A 202 -7.56 -7.67 13.02
C ASN A 202 -7.56 -8.50 11.74
N ASP A 203 -6.50 -8.39 10.94
CA ASP A 203 -6.45 -8.97 9.61
C ASP A 203 -5.14 -9.66 9.29
N LEU A 204 -5.22 -10.66 8.41
CA LEU A 204 -4.11 -11.33 7.78
C LEU A 204 -4.29 -11.28 6.28
N THR A 205 -3.35 -10.65 5.56
CA THR A 205 -3.42 -10.46 4.11
C THR A 205 -2.23 -11.11 3.42
N PHE A 206 -2.52 -11.84 2.33
CA PHE A 206 -1.53 -12.43 1.42
C PHE A 206 -1.63 -11.75 0.06
N THR A 207 -0.49 -11.48 -0.56
CA THR A 207 -0.42 -10.87 -1.89
C THR A 207 0.54 -11.62 -2.80
N ALA A 208 0.23 -11.65 -4.10
CA ALA A 208 1.14 -12.13 -5.13
C ALA A 208 1.00 -11.27 -6.38
N SER A 209 2.11 -10.96 -7.05
CA SER A 209 2.10 -10.19 -8.29
C SER A 209 3.24 -10.57 -9.24
N LEU A 210 3.06 -10.28 -10.52
CA LEU A 210 4.03 -10.52 -11.59
C LEU A 210 4.31 -9.20 -12.34
N PRO A 211 5.16 -8.31 -11.81
CA PRO A 211 5.49 -7.07 -12.48
C PRO A 211 6.23 -7.29 -13.80
N LEU A 212 5.67 -6.77 -14.88
CA LEU A 212 6.23 -6.68 -16.23
C LEU A 212 6.84 -5.30 -16.42
N CYS A 213 8.16 -5.19 -16.33
CA CYS A 213 8.88 -3.95 -16.54
C CYS A 213 9.18 -3.77 -18.04
N LEU A 214 8.72 -2.68 -18.62
CA LEU A 214 8.79 -2.34 -20.05
C LEU A 214 9.36 -0.91 -20.20
N GLY A 215 10.64 -0.76 -20.00
CA GLY A 215 11.29 0.54 -19.98
C GLY A 215 10.85 1.38 -18.80
N LYS A 216 10.09 2.45 -19.05
CA LYS A 216 9.53 3.33 -18.01
C LYS A 216 8.17 2.87 -17.49
N TRP A 217 7.55 1.90 -18.15
CA TRP A 217 6.28 1.31 -17.77
C TRP A 217 6.47 0.07 -16.94
N THR A 218 5.57 -0.14 -16.00
CA THR A 218 5.39 -1.42 -15.30
C THR A 218 3.92 -1.78 -15.35
N ILE A 219 3.61 -2.98 -15.86
CA ILE A 219 2.28 -3.58 -15.81
C ILE A 219 2.33 -4.69 -14.77
N ARG A 220 1.40 -4.69 -13.82
CA ARG A 220 1.46 -5.59 -12.66
C ARG A 220 0.13 -6.31 -12.43
N PRO A 221 -0.11 -7.47 -13.06
CA PRO A 221 -1.17 -8.36 -12.62
C PRO A 221 -0.89 -8.85 -11.20
N SER A 222 -1.94 -8.91 -10.38
CA SER A 222 -1.84 -9.30 -8.97
C SER A 222 -3.10 -9.97 -8.48
N VAL A 223 -2.95 -10.74 -7.42
CA VAL A 223 -4.02 -11.37 -6.65
C VAL A 223 -3.72 -11.20 -5.17
N ALA A 224 -4.74 -11.01 -4.37
CA ALA A 224 -4.61 -10.91 -2.93
C ALA A 224 -5.78 -11.62 -2.23
N PHE A 225 -5.51 -12.08 -1.02
CA PHE A 225 -6.49 -12.67 -0.12
C PHE A 225 -6.31 -12.08 1.26
N SER A 226 -7.40 -11.63 1.88
CA SER A 226 -7.41 -11.14 3.25
C SER A 226 -8.49 -11.84 4.05
N THR A 227 -8.20 -12.08 5.34
CA THR A 227 -9.15 -12.62 6.30
C THR A 227 -9.08 -11.84 7.60
N MET A 228 -10.24 -11.53 8.20
CA MET A 228 -10.30 -11.07 9.56
C MET A 228 -9.97 -12.22 10.50
N ILE A 229 -9.18 -11.98 11.55
CA ILE A 229 -8.65 -13.01 12.45
C ILE A 229 -9.56 -13.18 13.67
N ASP A 230 -9.90 -12.06 14.29
CA ASP A 230 -10.72 -12.01 15.50
C ASP A 230 -12.15 -12.42 15.19
N ASP A 231 -12.75 -13.31 16.02
CA ASP A 231 -14.09 -13.86 15.78
C ASP A 231 -15.19 -12.79 15.93
N ASP A 232 -15.00 -11.82 16.82
CA ASP A 232 -15.96 -10.74 17.05
C ASP A 232 -15.90 -9.72 15.90
N ILE A 233 -14.70 -9.37 15.43
CA ILE A 233 -14.50 -8.55 14.22
C ILE A 233 -15.11 -9.26 13.00
N ARG A 234 -14.91 -10.56 12.86
CA ARG A 234 -15.55 -11.37 11.78
C ARG A 234 -17.07 -11.27 11.82
N ALA A 235 -17.65 -11.33 13.02
CA ALA A 235 -19.09 -11.23 13.19
C ALA A 235 -19.64 -9.81 12.90
N ALA A 236 -18.84 -8.77 13.15
CA ALA A 236 -19.19 -7.39 12.89
C ALA A 236 -19.01 -7.00 11.41
N THR A 237 -18.21 -7.74 10.64
CA THR A 237 -17.86 -7.44 9.27
C THR A 237 -18.73 -8.20 8.28
N ALA A 238 -19.35 -7.52 7.31
CA ALA A 238 -20.21 -8.15 6.30
C ALA A 238 -19.49 -9.22 5.46
N LYS A 239 -18.19 -8.98 5.16
CA LYS A 239 -17.31 -9.90 4.43
C LYS A 239 -15.95 -9.96 5.13
N SER A 240 -15.76 -10.99 5.93
CA SER A 240 -14.52 -11.21 6.69
C SER A 240 -13.40 -11.86 5.88
N ASP A 241 -13.75 -12.52 4.77
CA ASP A 241 -12.81 -13.19 3.87
C ASP A 241 -12.93 -12.58 2.47
N ASN A 242 -11.85 -12.02 1.95
CA ASN A 242 -11.83 -11.30 0.68
C ASN A 242 -10.76 -11.87 -0.24
N LEU A 243 -11.14 -12.27 -1.44
CA LEU A 243 -10.23 -12.58 -2.54
C LEU A 243 -10.48 -11.58 -3.66
N TRP A 244 -9.41 -10.93 -4.14
CA TRP A 244 -9.51 -10.01 -5.26
C TRP A 244 -8.29 -10.11 -6.17
N ALA A 245 -8.45 -9.65 -7.40
CA ALA A 245 -7.41 -9.61 -8.40
C ALA A 245 -7.51 -8.34 -9.21
N GLY A 246 -6.43 -7.97 -9.86
CA GLY A 246 -6.41 -6.79 -10.71
C GLY A 246 -5.13 -6.65 -11.51
N VAL A 247 -5.06 -5.54 -12.23
CA VAL A 247 -3.90 -5.15 -13.03
C VAL A 247 -3.58 -3.69 -12.75
N GLY A 248 -2.37 -3.43 -12.31
CA GLY A 248 -1.84 -2.08 -12.16
C GLY A 248 -0.96 -1.68 -13.34
N ALA A 249 -0.98 -0.40 -13.67
CA ALA A 249 -0.05 0.23 -14.59
C ALA A 249 0.68 1.38 -13.88
N ALA A 250 1.99 1.45 -14.01
CA ALA A 250 2.81 2.52 -13.47
C ALA A 250 3.73 3.09 -14.54
N PHE A 251 3.94 4.41 -14.51
CA PHE A 251 4.88 5.11 -15.36
C PHE A 251 5.79 6.00 -14.51
N GLN A 252 7.10 5.94 -14.77
CA GLN A 252 8.11 6.73 -14.07
C GLN A 252 8.79 7.69 -15.05
N PHE A 253 8.76 9.00 -14.74
CA PHE A 253 9.37 10.08 -15.53
C PHE A 253 10.88 10.22 -15.32
#